data_948e07e3fab8703b610d9f03d0211968
#
_entry.id   948e07e3fab8703b610d9f03d0211968
#
_cell.length_a   1.000
_cell.length_b   1.000
_cell.length_c   1.000
_cell.angle_alpha   90.00
_cell.angle_beta   90.00
_cell.angle_gamma   90.00
#
_symmetry.space_group_name_H-M   'P 1'
#
loop_
_entity.id
_entity.type
_entity.pdbx_description
1 polymer ?
#
loop_
_entity_poly.entity_id
_entity_poly.type
_entity_poly.pdbx_seq_one_letter_code
_entity_poly.pdbx_strand_id
1 'polypeptide(L)'
;MNYFQAIILGIVQALTEYLPVSSSAHIRIFGDLMLGSDPGAAFTAIIQIGTELAVILYFRHDIINILTHWFSCLFGKNGKDWKARMGRGDNYATLGWNIIVGSIPIIILGFTLQNVIETSLRNLWITVTVLLVFGILLWMVDAKARQNKTMNDMTYRDAFLFGLGQSMALIPGVSRSGGTITVGRALGYTREAAVRLSFLMAIPAVFGSGLLEAIKAVKNYKTDAMFPGWGPTLVAMVISFVLGYIVIIGFLKFVSNFSYKAFAIYRIGLAVVVALLLIVGVLPAIDPSVVAAA
;
A
#
# COMPACT_ATOMS: atom_id res chain seq x y z
N MET A 1 -14.60 -17.10 9.20
CA MET A 1 -13.48 -16.56 10.04
C MET A 1 -14.00 -16.31 11.45
N ASN A 2 -13.29 -16.76 12.48
CA ASN A 2 -13.60 -16.42 13.87
C ASN A 2 -12.82 -15.16 14.33
N TYR A 3 -13.14 -14.62 15.51
CA TYR A 3 -12.50 -13.42 16.05
C TYR A 3 -10.99 -13.57 16.28
N PHE A 4 -10.52 -14.73 16.69
CA PHE A 4 -9.09 -14.98 16.90
C PHE A 4 -8.31 -14.89 15.57
N GLN A 5 -8.82 -15.48 14.52
CA GLN A 5 -8.24 -15.39 13.17
C GLN A 5 -8.25 -13.95 12.65
N ALA A 6 -9.34 -13.21 12.89
CA ALA A 6 -9.44 -11.80 12.54
C ALA A 6 -8.40 -10.94 13.29
N ILE A 7 -8.17 -11.19 14.58
CA ILE A 7 -7.14 -10.52 15.37
C ILE A 7 -5.76 -10.76 14.78
N ILE A 8 -5.42 -12.01 14.45
CA ILE A 8 -4.11 -12.32 13.84
C ILE A 8 -3.95 -11.62 12.51
N LEU A 9 -4.96 -11.67 11.62
CA LEU A 9 -4.88 -11.00 10.32
C LEU A 9 -4.80 -9.47 10.46
N GLY A 10 -5.48 -8.88 11.45
CA GLY A 10 -5.35 -7.46 11.78
C GLY A 10 -3.94 -7.08 12.25
N ILE A 11 -3.29 -7.93 13.05
CA ILE A 11 -1.88 -7.77 13.46
C ILE A 11 -0.95 -7.89 12.25
N VAL A 12 -1.13 -8.91 11.43
CA VAL A 12 -0.35 -9.13 10.20
C VAL A 12 -0.47 -7.93 9.28
N GLN A 13 -1.68 -7.42 9.05
CA GLN A 13 -1.92 -6.22 8.25
C GLN A 13 -1.15 -5.02 8.80
N ALA A 14 -1.28 -4.73 10.09
CA ALA A 14 -0.60 -3.62 10.74
C ALA A 14 0.92 -3.68 10.60
N LEU A 15 1.50 -4.85 10.80
CA LEU A 15 2.96 -5.07 10.74
C LEU A 15 3.52 -5.01 9.31
N THR A 16 2.72 -5.31 8.31
CA THR A 16 3.22 -5.51 6.94
C THR A 16 2.80 -4.43 5.93
N GLU A 17 1.79 -3.60 6.23
CA GLU A 17 1.28 -2.59 5.29
C GLU A 17 2.29 -1.48 5.00
N TYR A 18 2.98 -0.98 6.02
CA TYR A 18 3.92 0.14 5.89
C TYR A 18 5.30 -0.31 5.48
N LEU A 19 5.69 -1.48 5.95
CA LEU A 19 6.98 -2.07 5.63
C LEU A 19 7.00 -2.53 4.17
N PRO A 20 8.13 -2.39 3.48
CA PRO A 20 8.21 -2.79 2.08
C PRO A 20 8.32 -4.32 1.92
N VAL A 21 7.37 -5.08 2.55
CA VAL A 21 7.37 -6.56 2.60
C VAL A 21 6.13 -7.22 1.99
N SER A 22 5.14 -6.43 1.54
CA SER A 22 3.89 -6.87 0.92
C SER A 22 2.86 -7.46 1.90
N SER A 23 1.97 -6.60 2.40
CA SER A 23 0.83 -7.00 3.23
C SER A 23 -0.10 -7.99 2.52
N SER A 24 -0.36 -7.78 1.22
CA SER A 24 -1.21 -8.67 0.42
C SER A 24 -0.67 -10.10 0.36
N ALA A 25 0.65 -10.28 0.23
CA ALA A 25 1.27 -11.60 0.26
C ALA A 25 1.07 -12.27 1.64
N HIS A 26 1.28 -11.51 2.72
CA HIS A 26 1.14 -12.04 4.08
C HIS A 26 -0.31 -12.40 4.40
N ILE A 27 -1.26 -11.52 4.11
CA ILE A 27 -2.69 -11.77 4.35
C ILE A 27 -3.14 -13.02 3.58
N ARG A 28 -2.69 -13.18 2.33
CA ARG A 28 -2.98 -14.37 1.53
C ARG A 28 -2.39 -15.64 2.16
N ILE A 29 -1.10 -15.65 2.50
CA ILE A 29 -0.41 -16.80 3.09
C ILE A 29 -1.04 -17.19 4.44
N PHE A 30 -1.25 -16.23 5.33
CA PHE A 30 -1.87 -16.49 6.63
C PHE A 30 -3.34 -16.88 6.49
N GLY A 31 -4.06 -16.32 5.51
CA GLY A 31 -5.41 -16.74 5.16
C GLY A 31 -5.45 -18.21 4.78
N ASP A 32 -4.66 -18.63 3.81
CA ASP A 32 -4.60 -20.04 3.36
C ASP A 32 -4.22 -20.99 4.52
N LEU A 33 -3.23 -20.63 5.34
CA LEU A 33 -2.77 -21.48 6.46
C LEU A 33 -3.77 -21.58 7.60
N MET A 34 -4.55 -20.53 7.88
CA MET A 34 -5.44 -20.47 9.06
C MET A 34 -6.91 -20.72 8.72
N LEU A 35 -7.34 -20.36 7.51
CA LEU A 35 -8.73 -20.44 7.05
C LEU A 35 -8.92 -21.54 6.02
N GLY A 36 -7.83 -22.01 5.39
CA GLY A 36 -7.88 -22.87 4.21
C GLY A 36 -8.30 -22.15 2.93
N SER A 37 -8.38 -20.82 2.94
CA SER A 37 -8.78 -19.99 1.82
C SER A 37 -8.31 -18.55 1.96
N ASP A 38 -8.30 -17.80 0.85
CA ASP A 38 -8.09 -16.34 0.84
C ASP A 38 -9.20 -15.63 1.65
N PRO A 39 -8.88 -14.68 2.54
CA PRO A 39 -9.88 -13.90 3.28
C PRO A 39 -10.79 -13.03 2.41
N GLY A 40 -10.48 -12.89 1.14
CA GLY A 40 -11.24 -12.10 0.17
C GLY A 40 -10.79 -10.65 0.04
N ALA A 41 -11.12 -10.07 -1.13
CA ALA A 41 -10.75 -8.70 -1.47
C ALA A 41 -11.42 -7.68 -0.54
N ALA A 42 -12.71 -7.88 -0.23
CA ALA A 42 -13.48 -6.98 0.62
C ALA A 42 -12.91 -6.90 2.04
N PHE A 43 -12.62 -8.06 2.67
CA PHE A 43 -11.97 -8.09 3.99
C PHE A 43 -10.63 -7.36 3.97
N THR A 44 -9.76 -7.69 3.01
CA THR A 44 -8.42 -7.10 2.89
C THR A 44 -8.50 -5.59 2.69
N ALA A 45 -9.37 -5.09 1.82
CA ALA A 45 -9.53 -3.67 1.58
C ALA A 45 -10.07 -2.91 2.81
N ILE A 46 -11.01 -3.50 3.54
CA ILE A 46 -11.57 -2.87 4.74
C ILE A 46 -10.54 -2.77 5.87
N ILE A 47 -9.73 -3.81 6.10
CA ILE A 47 -8.69 -3.74 7.14
C ILE A 47 -7.56 -2.76 6.75
N GLN A 48 -7.33 -2.53 5.45
CA GLN A 48 -6.44 -1.46 4.97
C GLN A 48 -6.97 -0.06 5.31
N ILE A 49 -8.28 0.17 5.37
CA ILE A 49 -8.83 1.43 5.87
C ILE A 49 -8.32 1.69 7.30
N GLY A 50 -8.24 0.67 8.14
CA GLY A 50 -7.70 0.79 9.50
C GLY A 50 -6.26 1.32 9.49
N THR A 51 -5.37 0.72 8.71
CA THR A 51 -3.99 1.20 8.57
C THR A 51 -3.92 2.59 7.96
N GLU A 52 -4.78 2.92 7.00
CA GLU A 52 -4.79 4.24 6.37
C GLU A 52 -5.30 5.34 7.33
N LEU A 53 -6.26 5.03 8.20
CA LEU A 53 -6.67 5.93 9.29
C LEU A 53 -5.50 6.23 10.24
N ALA A 54 -4.62 5.25 10.49
CA ALA A 54 -3.41 5.47 11.27
C ALA A 54 -2.42 6.42 10.55
N VAL A 55 -2.28 6.31 9.23
CA VAL A 55 -1.50 7.27 8.41
C VAL A 55 -2.08 8.67 8.54
N ILE A 56 -3.40 8.82 8.37
CA ILE A 56 -4.07 10.13 8.48
C ILE A 56 -3.87 10.73 9.87
N LEU A 57 -4.02 9.93 10.93
CA LEU A 57 -3.82 10.41 12.29
C LEU A 57 -2.37 10.84 12.53
N TYR A 58 -1.40 10.08 12.04
CA TYR A 58 0.02 10.39 12.19
C TYR A 58 0.39 11.66 11.42
N PHE A 59 0.00 11.75 10.16
CA PHE A 59 0.31 12.87 9.26
C PHE A 59 -0.74 14.00 9.29
N ARG A 60 -1.64 14.05 10.28
CA ARG A 60 -2.75 15.01 10.33
C ARG A 60 -2.32 16.47 10.13
N HIS A 61 -1.19 16.87 10.69
CA HIS A 61 -0.68 18.25 10.54
C HIS A 61 -0.16 18.50 9.12
N ASP A 62 0.57 17.55 8.54
CA ASP A 62 1.00 17.65 7.13
C ASP A 62 -0.23 17.70 6.20
N ILE A 63 -1.22 16.84 6.42
CA ILE A 63 -2.45 16.79 5.62
C ILE A 63 -3.25 18.08 5.73
N ILE A 64 -3.44 18.62 6.94
CA ILE A 64 -4.14 19.89 7.14
C ILE A 64 -3.40 21.02 6.42
N ASN A 65 -2.06 21.11 6.54
CA ASN A 65 -1.27 22.11 5.85
C ASN A 65 -1.37 21.95 4.31
N ILE A 66 -1.25 20.73 3.80
CA ILE A 66 -1.41 20.46 2.37
C ILE A 66 -2.77 20.92 1.88
N LEU A 67 -3.85 20.52 2.55
CA LEU A 67 -5.21 20.87 2.14
C LEU A 67 -5.47 22.37 2.23
N THR A 68 -5.11 23.02 3.36
CA THR A 68 -5.36 24.46 3.55
C THR A 68 -4.60 25.31 2.55
N HIS A 69 -3.33 24.99 2.28
CA HIS A 69 -2.52 25.69 1.30
C HIS A 69 -3.00 25.42 -0.13
N TRP A 70 -3.33 24.16 -0.44
CA TRP A 70 -3.82 23.78 -1.76
C TRP A 70 -5.14 24.49 -2.09
N PHE A 71 -6.13 24.49 -1.18
CA PHE A 71 -7.38 25.24 -1.37
C PHE A 71 -7.15 26.75 -1.43
N SER A 72 -6.27 27.30 -0.59
CA SER A 72 -5.94 28.73 -0.62
C SER A 72 -5.37 29.16 -1.98
N CYS A 73 -4.45 28.39 -2.55
CA CYS A 73 -3.89 28.63 -3.88
C CYS A 73 -4.95 28.47 -4.96
N LEU A 74 -5.73 27.37 -4.91
CA LEU A 74 -6.77 27.07 -5.89
C LEU A 74 -7.80 28.19 -6.01
N PHE A 75 -8.22 28.79 -4.86
CA PHE A 75 -9.14 29.91 -4.81
C PHE A 75 -8.48 31.29 -5.02
N GLY A 76 -7.19 31.32 -5.39
CA GLY A 76 -6.50 32.52 -5.84
C GLY A 76 -6.01 33.45 -4.72
N LYS A 77 -5.87 32.96 -3.49
CA LYS A 77 -5.32 33.76 -2.37
C LYS A 77 -3.87 34.18 -2.62
N ASN A 78 -3.08 33.35 -3.29
CA ASN A 78 -1.66 33.60 -3.62
C ASN A 78 -1.46 34.20 -5.02
N GLY A 79 -2.54 34.60 -5.73
CA GLY A 79 -2.54 35.15 -7.07
C GLY A 79 -3.64 34.56 -7.95
N LYS A 80 -4.03 35.31 -8.99
CA LYS A 80 -5.12 34.93 -9.90
C LYS A 80 -4.67 34.17 -11.13
N ASP A 81 -3.36 34.19 -11.43
CA ASP A 81 -2.80 33.47 -12.56
C ASP A 81 -2.80 31.94 -12.31
N TRP A 82 -2.80 31.18 -13.39
CA TRP A 82 -2.87 29.71 -13.28
C TRP A 82 -1.69 29.09 -12.55
N LYS A 83 -0.49 29.70 -12.65
CA LYS A 83 0.72 29.20 -11.95
C LYS A 83 0.62 29.38 -10.43
N ALA A 84 0.08 30.50 -9.98
CA ALA A 84 -0.19 30.72 -8.56
C ALA A 84 -1.24 29.75 -8.03
N ARG A 85 -2.31 29.48 -8.79
CA ARG A 85 -3.32 28.47 -8.45
C ARG A 85 -2.76 27.04 -8.40
N MET A 86 -1.75 26.72 -9.23
CA MET A 86 -1.02 25.45 -9.18
C MET A 86 0.02 25.39 -8.05
N GLY A 87 0.06 26.38 -7.14
CA GLY A 87 0.91 26.36 -5.96
C GLY A 87 2.34 26.88 -6.19
N ARG A 88 2.59 27.67 -7.24
CA ARG A 88 3.92 28.25 -7.47
C ARG A 88 4.36 29.07 -6.27
N GLY A 89 5.50 28.70 -5.65
CA GLY A 89 6.04 29.35 -4.45
C GLY A 89 5.46 28.87 -3.13
N ASP A 90 4.61 27.85 -3.16
CA ASP A 90 4.01 27.23 -1.98
C ASP A 90 4.23 25.72 -2.01
N ASN A 91 5.15 25.23 -1.18
CA ASN A 91 5.54 23.81 -1.16
C ASN A 91 4.39 22.89 -0.78
N TYR A 92 3.52 23.29 0.16
CA TYR A 92 2.39 22.45 0.56
C TYR A 92 1.32 22.36 -0.54
N ALA A 93 1.02 23.48 -1.22
CA ALA A 93 0.08 23.46 -2.33
C ALA A 93 0.62 22.65 -3.51
N THR A 94 1.92 22.79 -3.83
CA THR A 94 2.59 21.99 -4.86
C THR A 94 2.57 20.51 -4.49
N LEU A 95 2.80 20.15 -3.22
CA LEU A 95 2.73 18.77 -2.74
C LEU A 95 1.32 18.19 -2.89
N GLY A 96 0.27 18.98 -2.62
CA GLY A 96 -1.12 18.58 -2.86
C GLY A 96 -1.38 18.18 -4.33
N TRP A 97 -0.91 19.01 -5.28
CA TRP A 97 -0.98 18.68 -6.70
C TRP A 97 -0.15 17.45 -7.07
N ASN A 98 1.03 17.30 -6.48
CA ASN A 98 1.89 16.13 -6.69
C ASN A 98 1.22 14.83 -6.20
N ILE A 99 0.50 14.86 -5.06
CA ILE A 99 -0.27 13.72 -4.58
C ILE A 99 -1.37 13.35 -5.58
N ILE A 100 -2.09 14.35 -6.13
CA ILE A 100 -3.11 14.12 -7.15
C ILE A 100 -2.49 13.47 -8.39
N VAL A 101 -1.41 14.05 -8.94
CA VAL A 101 -0.72 13.53 -10.13
C VAL A 101 -0.20 12.10 -9.90
N GLY A 102 0.38 11.83 -8.73
CA GLY A 102 0.88 10.51 -8.37
C GLY A 102 -0.22 9.47 -8.10
N SER A 103 -1.46 9.90 -7.86
CA SER A 103 -2.59 8.99 -7.71
C SER A 103 -3.22 8.56 -9.05
N ILE A 104 -2.99 9.34 -10.12
CA ILE A 104 -3.59 9.07 -11.44
C ILE A 104 -3.25 7.67 -11.97
N PRO A 105 -1.95 7.24 -12.00
CA PRO A 105 -1.61 5.94 -12.58
C PRO A 105 -2.33 4.77 -11.90
N ILE A 106 -2.35 4.72 -10.57
CA ILE A 106 -2.97 3.60 -9.85
C ILE A 106 -4.49 3.60 -9.99
N ILE A 107 -5.13 4.77 -10.07
CA ILE A 107 -6.57 4.86 -10.30
C ILE A 107 -6.92 4.33 -11.68
N ILE A 108 -6.23 4.80 -12.74
CA ILE A 108 -6.49 4.36 -14.10
C ILE A 108 -6.26 2.84 -14.23
N LEU A 109 -5.09 2.35 -13.80
CA LEU A 109 -4.74 0.93 -13.92
C LEU A 109 -5.61 0.05 -13.03
N GLY A 110 -5.99 0.50 -11.83
CA GLY A 110 -6.89 -0.24 -10.96
C GLY A 110 -8.27 -0.45 -11.57
N PHE A 111 -8.84 0.58 -12.22
CA PHE A 111 -10.12 0.44 -12.92
C PHE A 111 -10.03 -0.38 -14.20
N THR A 112 -8.99 -0.16 -15.02
CA THR A 112 -8.87 -0.83 -16.33
C THR A 112 -8.45 -2.29 -16.23
N LEU A 113 -7.69 -2.67 -15.20
CA LEU A 113 -7.15 -4.01 -15.00
C LEU A 113 -7.84 -4.78 -13.88
N GLN A 114 -8.99 -4.31 -13.37
CA GLN A 114 -9.67 -4.90 -12.20
C GLN A 114 -9.85 -6.43 -12.36
N ASN A 115 -10.40 -6.90 -13.48
CA ASN A 115 -10.63 -8.32 -13.71
C ASN A 115 -9.31 -9.13 -13.70
N VAL A 116 -8.25 -8.61 -14.30
CA VAL A 116 -6.93 -9.27 -14.33
C VAL A 116 -6.33 -9.36 -12.91
N ILE A 117 -6.51 -8.29 -12.11
CA ILE A 117 -6.02 -8.22 -10.73
C ILE A 117 -6.75 -9.24 -9.85
N GLU A 118 -8.08 -9.32 -9.99
CA GLU A 118 -8.93 -10.18 -9.18
C GLU A 118 -8.83 -11.68 -9.56
N THR A 119 -8.34 -12.00 -10.75
CA THR A 119 -8.26 -13.38 -11.27
C THR A 119 -6.82 -13.81 -11.52
N SER A 120 -6.25 -13.41 -12.65
CA SER A 120 -4.98 -13.96 -13.17
C SER A 120 -3.78 -13.65 -12.29
N LEU A 121 -3.77 -12.50 -11.61
CA LEU A 121 -2.66 -12.11 -10.75
C LEU A 121 -2.70 -12.73 -9.34
N ARG A 122 -3.76 -13.44 -8.97
CA ARG A 122 -3.89 -14.09 -7.66
C ARG A 122 -3.18 -15.45 -7.55
N ASN A 123 -2.32 -15.79 -8.49
CA ASN A 123 -1.47 -16.97 -8.42
C ASN A 123 -0.25 -16.72 -7.49
N LEU A 124 -0.05 -17.59 -6.49
CA LEU A 124 1.04 -17.45 -5.53
C LEU A 124 2.42 -17.60 -6.16
N TRP A 125 2.59 -18.27 -7.30
CA TRP A 125 3.86 -18.26 -8.04
C TRP A 125 4.23 -16.89 -8.58
N ILE A 126 3.22 -16.09 -9.00
CA ILE A 126 3.44 -14.69 -9.36
C ILE A 126 3.90 -13.91 -8.12
N THR A 127 3.23 -14.10 -6.98
CA THR A 127 3.60 -13.46 -5.72
C THR A 127 5.04 -13.81 -5.30
N VAL A 128 5.44 -15.09 -5.38
CA VAL A 128 6.81 -15.55 -5.10
C VAL A 128 7.83 -14.84 -5.99
N THR A 129 7.59 -14.86 -7.31
CA THR A 129 8.48 -14.23 -8.29
C THR A 129 8.62 -12.73 -8.03
N VAL A 130 7.51 -12.07 -7.77
CA VAL A 130 7.47 -10.62 -7.52
C VAL A 130 8.11 -10.25 -6.18
N LEU A 131 7.90 -11.04 -5.12
CA LEU A 131 8.59 -10.85 -3.84
C LEU A 131 10.12 -10.90 -4.02
N LEU A 132 10.60 -11.88 -4.78
CA LEU A 132 12.03 -12.07 -5.06
C LEU A 132 12.58 -10.90 -5.87
N VAL A 133 11.97 -10.60 -7.02
CA VAL A 133 12.43 -9.56 -7.95
C VAL A 133 12.43 -8.19 -7.26
N PHE A 134 11.33 -7.80 -6.62
CA PHE A 134 11.23 -6.51 -5.93
C PHE A 134 12.05 -6.47 -4.63
N GLY A 135 12.33 -7.60 -3.99
CA GLY A 135 13.28 -7.68 -2.90
C GLY A 135 14.70 -7.32 -3.37
N ILE A 136 15.14 -7.91 -4.47
CA ILE A 136 16.45 -7.64 -5.10
C ILE A 136 16.51 -6.18 -5.58
N LEU A 137 15.48 -5.70 -6.27
CA LEU A 137 15.42 -4.33 -6.78
C LEU A 137 15.52 -3.30 -5.64
N LEU A 138 14.74 -3.47 -4.57
CA LEU A 138 14.80 -2.59 -3.40
C LEU A 138 16.20 -2.54 -2.81
N TRP A 139 16.87 -3.69 -2.66
CA TRP A 139 18.23 -3.77 -2.14
C TRP A 139 19.21 -3.04 -3.04
N MET A 140 19.21 -3.35 -4.34
CA MET A 140 20.14 -2.76 -5.30
C MET A 140 19.98 -1.25 -5.41
N VAL A 141 18.73 -0.78 -5.48
CA VAL A 141 18.41 0.64 -5.60
C VAL A 141 18.79 1.38 -4.32
N ASP A 142 18.41 0.87 -3.14
CA ASP A 142 18.73 1.53 -1.88
C ASP A 142 20.24 1.61 -1.60
N ALA A 143 21.01 0.56 -2.01
CA ALA A 143 22.46 0.53 -1.84
C ALA A 143 23.21 1.56 -2.72
N LYS A 144 22.66 1.88 -3.92
CA LYS A 144 23.30 2.77 -4.90
C LYS A 144 22.70 4.17 -4.96
N ALA A 145 21.51 4.38 -4.38
CA ALA A 145 20.78 5.62 -4.50
C ALA A 145 21.49 6.80 -3.81
N ARG A 146 21.52 7.92 -4.50
CA ARG A 146 21.86 9.21 -3.88
C ARG A 146 20.80 9.56 -2.84
N GLN A 147 21.15 10.41 -1.86
CA GLN A 147 20.21 10.84 -0.79
C GLN A 147 20.21 12.38 -0.72
N ASN A 148 19.94 13.01 -1.84
CA ASN A 148 20.06 14.45 -2.02
C ASN A 148 18.73 15.18 -2.23
N LYS A 149 17.62 14.42 -2.32
CA LYS A 149 16.28 15.01 -2.47
C LYS A 149 15.45 14.82 -1.19
N THR A 150 14.74 15.89 -0.81
CA THR A 150 13.74 15.93 0.27
C THR A 150 12.32 15.97 -0.31
N MET A 151 11.30 16.02 0.55
CA MET A 151 9.91 16.18 0.10
C MET A 151 9.68 17.49 -0.70
N ASN A 152 10.41 18.54 -0.38
CA ASN A 152 10.28 19.85 -1.04
C ASN A 152 10.83 19.87 -2.47
N ASP A 153 11.65 18.89 -2.84
CA ASP A 153 12.23 18.78 -4.18
C ASP A 153 11.33 17.99 -5.16
N MET A 154 10.09 17.67 -4.74
CA MET A 154 9.17 16.88 -5.53
C MET A 154 8.65 17.65 -6.72
N THR A 155 8.92 17.11 -7.92
CA THR A 155 8.39 17.61 -9.19
C THR A 155 7.17 16.81 -9.64
N TYR A 156 6.35 17.36 -10.57
CA TYR A 156 5.23 16.62 -11.19
C TYR A 156 5.70 15.33 -11.89
N ARG A 157 6.89 15.37 -12.51
CA ARG A 157 7.51 14.18 -13.12
C ARG A 157 7.82 13.13 -12.07
N ASP A 158 8.45 13.53 -10.95
CA ASP A 158 8.77 12.62 -9.87
C ASP A 158 7.48 12.04 -9.27
N ALA A 159 6.45 12.88 -9.07
CA ALA A 159 5.14 12.46 -8.58
C ALA A 159 4.49 11.39 -9.47
N PHE A 160 4.51 11.59 -10.79
CA PHE A 160 4.01 10.60 -11.75
C PHE A 160 4.79 9.29 -11.69
N LEU A 161 6.12 9.34 -11.58
CA LEU A 161 6.97 8.15 -11.43
C LEU A 161 6.72 7.42 -10.10
N PHE A 162 6.55 8.16 -9.00
CA PHE A 162 6.10 7.57 -7.73
C PHE A 162 4.74 6.87 -7.90
N GLY A 163 3.81 7.50 -8.64
CA GLY A 163 2.52 6.93 -8.96
C GLY A 163 2.60 5.64 -9.78
N LEU A 164 3.51 5.55 -10.74
CA LEU A 164 3.80 4.31 -11.45
C LEU A 164 4.35 3.24 -10.49
N GLY A 165 5.28 3.61 -9.60
CA GLY A 165 5.77 2.72 -8.55
C GLY A 165 4.66 2.23 -7.63
N GLN A 166 3.70 3.11 -7.27
CA GLN A 166 2.53 2.76 -6.49
C GLN A 166 1.60 1.80 -7.23
N SER A 167 1.34 2.05 -8.52
CA SER A 167 0.45 1.20 -9.32
C SER A 167 0.99 -0.20 -9.58
N MET A 168 2.30 -0.43 -9.49
CA MET A 168 2.85 -1.78 -9.52
C MET A 168 2.33 -2.65 -8.37
N ALA A 169 1.84 -2.06 -7.28
CA ALA A 169 1.22 -2.78 -6.15
C ALA A 169 -0.09 -3.48 -6.50
N LEU A 170 -0.68 -3.20 -7.65
CA LEU A 170 -1.80 -3.97 -8.20
C LEU A 170 -1.39 -5.41 -8.51
N ILE A 171 -0.09 -5.68 -8.67
CA ILE A 171 0.46 -7.03 -8.76
C ILE A 171 0.76 -7.54 -7.35
N PRO A 172 0.09 -8.61 -6.88
CA PRO A 172 0.32 -9.18 -5.54
C PRO A 172 1.81 -9.54 -5.33
N GLY A 173 2.36 -9.16 -4.19
CA GLY A 173 3.78 -9.38 -3.90
C GLY A 173 4.67 -8.14 -4.09
N VAL A 174 4.30 -7.16 -4.92
CA VAL A 174 5.10 -5.93 -5.11
C VAL A 174 5.28 -5.17 -3.80
N SER A 175 4.23 -5.05 -3.00
CA SER A 175 4.10 -4.10 -1.89
C SER A 175 3.93 -2.66 -2.38
N ARG A 176 2.87 -1.99 -1.99
CA ARG A 176 2.62 -0.59 -2.35
C ARG A 176 3.74 0.31 -1.85
N SER A 177 4.04 0.23 -0.56
CA SER A 177 5.18 0.93 0.03
C SER A 177 6.51 0.51 -0.63
N GLY A 178 6.70 -0.78 -0.89
CA GLY A 178 7.92 -1.30 -1.54
C GLY A 178 8.16 -0.72 -2.93
N GLY A 179 7.14 -0.72 -3.78
CA GLY A 179 7.23 -0.16 -5.14
C GLY A 179 7.48 1.35 -5.12
N THR A 180 6.68 2.07 -4.34
CA THR A 180 6.76 3.53 -4.21
C THR A 180 8.11 3.98 -3.63
N ILE A 181 8.56 3.34 -2.55
CA ILE A 181 9.85 3.63 -1.92
C ILE A 181 11.01 3.31 -2.87
N THR A 182 10.96 2.19 -3.58
CA THR A 182 12.02 1.81 -4.54
C THR A 182 12.17 2.89 -5.62
N VAL A 183 11.07 3.37 -6.19
CA VAL A 183 11.09 4.46 -7.18
C VAL A 183 11.61 5.75 -6.54
N GLY A 184 11.14 6.13 -5.36
CA GLY A 184 11.61 7.32 -4.65
C GLY A 184 13.13 7.28 -4.41
N ARG A 185 13.65 6.14 -3.98
CA ARG A 185 15.09 5.94 -3.82
C ARG A 185 15.85 6.04 -5.14
N ALA A 186 15.32 5.43 -6.21
CA ALA A 186 15.93 5.53 -7.55
C ALA A 186 16.01 6.97 -8.07
N LEU A 187 15.03 7.81 -7.71
CA LEU A 187 14.99 9.25 -8.04
C LEU A 187 15.92 10.11 -7.15
N GLY A 188 16.57 9.52 -6.13
CA GLY A 188 17.53 10.19 -5.26
C GLY A 188 16.92 10.80 -3.98
N TYR A 189 15.68 10.48 -3.64
CA TYR A 189 15.08 10.91 -2.37
C TYR A 189 15.75 10.24 -1.18
N THR A 190 15.86 10.94 -0.04
CA THR A 190 16.27 10.33 1.22
C THR A 190 15.30 9.20 1.61
N ARG A 191 15.72 8.25 2.44
CA ARG A 191 14.86 7.15 2.89
C ARG A 191 13.60 7.68 3.57
N GLU A 192 13.75 8.66 4.45
CA GLU A 192 12.63 9.28 5.15
C GLU A 192 11.66 9.97 4.18
N ALA A 193 12.17 10.80 3.26
CA ALA A 193 11.32 11.48 2.28
C ALA A 193 10.55 10.48 1.40
N ALA A 194 11.20 9.41 0.94
CA ALA A 194 10.56 8.38 0.13
C ALA A 194 9.42 7.67 0.89
N VAL A 195 9.60 7.36 2.19
CA VAL A 195 8.54 6.76 3.03
C VAL A 195 7.39 7.75 3.27
N ARG A 196 7.69 8.98 3.66
CA ARG A 196 6.65 10.00 3.92
C ARG A 196 5.80 10.27 2.68
N LEU A 197 6.44 10.42 1.51
CA LEU A 197 5.76 10.57 0.23
C LEU A 197 4.93 9.33 -0.12
N SER A 198 5.47 8.12 0.08
CA SER A 198 4.74 6.87 -0.14
C SER A 198 3.45 6.81 0.68
N PHE A 199 3.49 7.22 1.95
CA PHE A 199 2.31 7.20 2.81
C PHE A 199 1.28 8.28 2.44
N LEU A 200 1.72 9.51 2.20
CA LEU A 200 0.80 10.58 1.80
C LEU A 200 0.12 10.31 0.45
N MET A 201 0.86 9.74 -0.51
CA MET A 201 0.32 9.39 -1.83
C MET A 201 -0.61 8.16 -1.79
N ALA A 202 -0.52 7.34 -0.75
CA ALA A 202 -1.40 6.20 -0.56
C ALA A 202 -2.83 6.60 -0.22
N ILE A 203 -3.01 7.70 0.54
CA ILE A 203 -4.29 8.11 1.10
C ILE A 203 -5.42 8.12 0.05
N PRO A 204 -5.31 8.83 -1.10
CA PRO A 204 -6.40 8.84 -2.08
C PRO A 204 -6.71 7.47 -2.66
N ALA A 205 -5.69 6.65 -2.93
CA ALA A 205 -5.84 5.36 -3.58
C ALA A 205 -6.48 4.32 -2.65
N VAL A 206 -5.97 4.20 -1.41
CA VAL A 206 -6.43 3.20 -0.44
C VAL A 206 -7.82 3.55 0.10
N PHE A 207 -8.07 4.83 0.38
CA PHE A 207 -9.43 5.23 0.75
C PHE A 207 -10.44 5.01 -0.37
N GLY A 208 -10.06 5.33 -1.62
CA GLY A 208 -10.91 5.12 -2.78
C GLY A 208 -11.26 3.65 -2.97
N SER A 209 -10.28 2.77 -2.98
CA SER A 209 -10.49 1.31 -3.13
C SER A 209 -11.18 0.71 -1.91
N GLY A 210 -10.76 1.07 -0.71
CA GLY A 210 -11.34 0.56 0.54
C GLY A 210 -12.82 0.94 0.69
N LEU A 211 -13.19 2.19 0.37
CA LEU A 211 -14.59 2.63 0.40
C LEU A 211 -15.42 1.91 -0.66
N LEU A 212 -14.89 1.73 -1.87
CA LEU A 212 -15.57 0.99 -2.93
C LEU A 212 -15.87 -0.45 -2.50
N GLU A 213 -14.88 -1.15 -1.96
CA GLU A 213 -15.04 -2.53 -1.48
C GLU A 213 -15.96 -2.61 -0.25
N ALA A 214 -15.92 -1.63 0.66
CA ALA A 214 -16.86 -1.56 1.77
C ALA A 214 -18.31 -1.38 1.29
N ILE A 215 -18.53 -0.54 0.27
CA ILE A 215 -19.87 -0.37 -0.33
C ILE A 215 -20.33 -1.67 -1.00
N LYS A 216 -19.45 -2.36 -1.73
CA LYS A 216 -19.77 -3.68 -2.32
C LYS A 216 -20.12 -4.70 -1.23
N ALA A 217 -19.31 -4.76 -0.15
CA ALA A 217 -19.55 -5.65 0.98
C ALA A 217 -20.90 -5.36 1.67
N VAL A 218 -21.29 -4.10 1.84
CA VAL A 218 -22.61 -3.74 2.39
C VAL A 218 -23.75 -4.25 1.48
N LYS A 219 -23.60 -4.11 0.17
CA LYS A 219 -24.62 -4.54 -0.80
C LYS A 219 -24.74 -6.06 -0.89
N ASN A 220 -23.62 -6.75 -0.83
CA ASN A 220 -23.51 -8.18 -1.17
C ASN A 220 -23.25 -9.08 0.05
N TYR A 221 -23.27 -8.57 1.29
CA TYR A 221 -22.83 -9.32 2.47
C TYR A 221 -23.57 -10.64 2.72
N LYS A 222 -24.82 -10.77 2.22
CA LYS A 222 -25.63 -12.00 2.34
C LYS A 222 -25.31 -13.03 1.26
N THR A 223 -24.73 -12.60 0.15
CA THR A 223 -24.46 -13.43 -1.05
C THR A 223 -22.98 -13.68 -1.27
N ASP A 224 -22.09 -12.87 -0.67
CA ASP A 224 -20.65 -13.05 -0.75
C ASP A 224 -20.19 -14.08 0.29
N ALA A 225 -20.01 -15.31 -0.17
CA ALA A 225 -19.54 -16.42 0.66
C ALA A 225 -18.12 -16.25 1.20
N MET A 226 -17.30 -15.37 0.57
CA MET A 226 -15.93 -15.08 1.00
C MET A 226 -15.86 -14.01 2.09
N PHE A 227 -16.89 -13.16 2.23
CA PHE A 227 -16.88 -12.11 3.23
C PHE A 227 -17.09 -12.69 4.66
N PRO A 228 -16.13 -12.55 5.58
CA PRO A 228 -16.16 -13.19 6.90
C PRO A 228 -17.17 -12.59 7.90
N GLY A 229 -17.92 -11.58 7.44
CA GLY A 229 -18.88 -10.85 8.26
C GLY A 229 -18.28 -9.59 8.92
N TRP A 230 -19.16 -8.68 9.32
CA TRP A 230 -18.77 -7.35 9.82
C TRP A 230 -18.07 -7.41 11.18
N GLY A 231 -18.48 -8.30 12.09
CA GLY A 231 -17.87 -8.41 13.42
C GLY A 231 -16.37 -8.67 13.38
N PRO A 232 -15.92 -9.80 12.82
CA PRO A 232 -14.50 -10.11 12.65
C PRO A 232 -13.75 -9.02 11.85
N THR A 233 -14.34 -8.51 10.77
CA THR A 233 -13.71 -7.49 9.91
C THR A 233 -13.46 -6.19 10.66
N LEU A 234 -14.43 -5.69 11.43
CA LEU A 234 -14.26 -4.47 12.22
C LEU A 234 -13.23 -4.64 13.34
N VAL A 235 -13.18 -5.80 13.98
CA VAL A 235 -12.14 -6.09 14.98
C VAL A 235 -10.76 -6.07 14.35
N ALA A 236 -10.57 -6.72 13.20
CA ALA A 236 -9.31 -6.71 12.48
C ALA A 236 -8.93 -5.29 12.02
N MET A 237 -9.89 -4.48 11.56
CA MET A 237 -9.68 -3.08 11.16
C MET A 237 -9.21 -2.21 12.35
N VAL A 238 -9.85 -2.34 13.53
CA VAL A 238 -9.45 -1.59 14.72
C VAL A 238 -8.05 -1.97 15.18
N ILE A 239 -7.71 -3.27 15.16
CA ILE A 239 -6.37 -3.75 15.48
C ILE A 239 -5.34 -3.20 14.47
N SER A 240 -5.67 -3.25 13.17
CA SER A 240 -4.83 -2.69 12.11
C SER A 240 -4.58 -1.20 12.31
N PHE A 241 -5.57 -0.44 12.75
CA PHE A 241 -5.45 0.98 13.08
C PHE A 241 -4.50 1.22 14.27
N VAL A 242 -4.77 0.57 15.41
CA VAL A 242 -4.04 0.83 16.66
C VAL A 242 -2.57 0.41 16.55
N LEU A 243 -2.32 -0.81 16.08
CA LEU A 243 -0.96 -1.31 15.89
C LEU A 243 -0.28 -0.61 14.72
N GLY A 244 -1.01 -0.28 13.66
CA GLY A 244 -0.52 0.46 12.53
C GLY A 244 0.09 1.80 12.91
N TYR A 245 -0.55 2.53 13.82
CA TYR A 245 -0.02 3.79 14.32
C TYR A 245 1.35 3.63 15.01
N ILE A 246 1.50 2.56 15.81
CA ILE A 246 2.76 2.23 16.48
C ILE A 246 3.83 1.85 15.46
N VAL A 247 3.45 1.06 14.45
CA VAL A 247 4.39 0.61 13.40
C VAL A 247 4.88 1.79 12.56
N ILE A 248 4.03 2.77 12.21
CA ILE A 248 4.45 3.99 11.49
C ILE A 248 5.57 4.70 12.25
N ILE A 249 5.39 4.94 13.56
CA ILE A 249 6.39 5.61 14.39
C ILE A 249 7.72 4.84 14.37
N GLY A 250 7.65 3.53 14.62
CA GLY A 250 8.83 2.66 14.62
C GLY A 250 9.52 2.61 13.26
N PHE A 251 8.76 2.51 12.19
CA PHE A 251 9.32 2.41 10.83
C PHE A 251 10.00 3.71 10.38
N LEU A 252 9.38 4.86 10.60
CA LEU A 252 10.02 6.15 10.29
C LEU A 252 11.32 6.34 11.07
N LYS A 253 11.34 5.98 12.37
CA LYS A 253 12.56 6.01 13.17
C LYS A 253 13.61 5.01 12.67
N PHE A 254 13.18 3.84 12.18
CA PHE A 254 14.09 2.85 11.62
C PHE A 254 14.76 3.36 10.35
N VAL A 255 13.99 3.86 9.38
CA VAL A 255 14.52 4.26 8.06
C VAL A 255 15.39 5.51 8.09
N SER A 256 15.28 6.35 9.13
CA SER A 256 16.19 7.47 9.33
C SER A 256 17.62 7.00 9.71
N ASN A 257 17.77 5.80 10.26
CA ASN A 257 19.05 5.29 10.76
C ASN A 257 19.56 4.06 9.99
N PHE A 258 18.67 3.28 9.37
CA PHE A 258 19.01 2.00 8.76
C PHE A 258 18.59 1.92 7.29
N SER A 259 19.19 0.98 6.56
CA SER A 259 18.88 0.70 5.15
C SER A 259 17.71 -0.26 5.01
N TYR A 260 17.12 -0.33 3.81
CA TYR A 260 16.07 -1.31 3.49
C TYR A 260 16.57 -2.74 3.30
N LYS A 261 17.88 -3.01 3.48
CA LYS A 261 18.50 -4.34 3.30
C LYS A 261 17.80 -5.43 4.09
N ALA A 262 17.43 -5.16 5.36
CA ALA A 262 16.72 -6.12 6.20
C ALA A 262 15.38 -6.57 5.59
N PHE A 263 14.59 -5.62 5.06
CA PHE A 263 13.32 -5.92 4.40
C PHE A 263 13.51 -6.65 3.09
N ALA A 264 14.55 -6.32 2.33
CA ALA A 264 14.86 -7.02 1.09
C ALA A 264 15.24 -8.49 1.36
N ILE A 265 16.10 -8.75 2.34
CA ILE A 265 16.46 -10.12 2.76
C ILE A 265 15.20 -10.88 3.24
N TYR A 266 14.37 -10.23 4.05
CA TYR A 266 13.10 -10.82 4.50
C TYR A 266 12.21 -11.23 3.33
N ARG A 267 12.03 -10.38 2.32
CA ARG A 267 11.22 -10.67 1.11
C ARG A 267 11.77 -11.86 0.35
N ILE A 268 13.09 -11.92 0.16
CA ILE A 268 13.76 -13.03 -0.52
C ILE A 268 13.54 -14.32 0.27
N GLY A 269 13.75 -14.30 1.58
CA GLY A 269 13.50 -15.44 2.47
C GLY A 269 12.04 -15.90 2.43
N LEU A 270 11.09 -14.94 2.48
CA LEU A 270 9.65 -15.25 2.37
C LEU A 270 9.33 -15.89 1.02
N ALA A 271 9.88 -15.37 -0.08
CA ALA A 271 9.69 -15.96 -1.41
C ALA A 271 10.16 -17.41 -1.46
N VAL A 272 11.33 -17.72 -0.90
CA VAL A 272 11.84 -19.09 -0.82
C VAL A 272 10.92 -19.98 0.03
N VAL A 273 10.49 -19.53 1.20
CA VAL A 273 9.60 -20.29 2.07
C VAL A 273 8.27 -20.58 1.39
N VAL A 274 7.65 -19.56 0.76
CA VAL A 274 6.37 -19.76 0.04
C VAL A 274 6.54 -20.69 -1.15
N ALA A 275 7.64 -20.58 -1.91
CA ALA A 275 7.93 -21.52 -3.01
C ALA A 275 8.04 -22.96 -2.50
N LEU A 276 8.70 -23.20 -1.38
CA LEU A 276 8.79 -24.54 -0.79
C LEU A 276 7.40 -25.05 -0.35
N LEU A 277 6.58 -24.19 0.30
CA LEU A 277 5.22 -24.57 0.71
C LEU A 277 4.31 -24.90 -0.48
N LEU A 278 4.50 -24.23 -1.63
CA LEU A 278 3.80 -24.54 -2.88
C LEU A 278 4.27 -25.87 -3.47
N ILE A 279 5.58 -26.14 -3.48
CA ILE A 279 6.17 -27.38 -4.03
C ILE A 279 5.69 -28.60 -3.23
N VAL A 280 5.66 -28.49 -1.90
CA VAL A 280 5.21 -29.60 -1.03
C VAL A 280 3.68 -29.71 -0.90
N GLY A 281 2.93 -28.83 -1.57
CA GLY A 281 1.46 -28.87 -1.62
C GLY A 281 0.75 -28.39 -0.36
N VAL A 282 1.44 -27.68 0.54
CA VAL A 282 0.84 -27.09 1.75
C VAL A 282 0.01 -25.85 1.40
N LEU A 283 0.46 -25.06 0.42
CA LEU A 283 -0.28 -23.91 -0.09
C LEU A 283 -0.78 -24.20 -1.52
N PRO A 284 -2.03 -23.83 -1.86
CA PRO A 284 -2.52 -23.90 -3.24
C PRO A 284 -1.97 -22.73 -4.06
N ALA A 285 -1.54 -22.99 -5.30
CA ALA A 285 -1.06 -21.93 -6.18
C ALA A 285 -2.17 -20.91 -6.52
N ILE A 286 -3.39 -21.41 -6.73
CA ILE A 286 -4.59 -20.61 -6.97
C ILE A 286 -5.63 -21.04 -5.95
N ASP A 287 -6.32 -20.09 -5.35
CA ASP A 287 -7.40 -20.39 -4.41
C ASP A 287 -8.55 -21.09 -5.13
N PRO A 288 -9.02 -22.24 -4.61
CA PRO A 288 -10.15 -22.95 -5.19
C PRO A 288 -11.42 -22.09 -5.32
N SER A 289 -11.63 -21.13 -4.43
CA SER A 289 -12.77 -20.21 -4.46
C SER A 289 -12.70 -19.23 -5.65
N VAL A 290 -11.50 -18.83 -6.06
CA VAL A 290 -11.29 -17.96 -7.24
C VAL A 290 -11.57 -18.75 -8.53
N VAL A 291 -11.22 -20.04 -8.56
CA VAL A 291 -11.49 -20.92 -9.72
C VAL A 291 -12.98 -21.19 -9.85
N ALA A 292 -13.71 -21.29 -8.74
CA ALA A 292 -15.15 -21.54 -8.74
C ALA A 292 -15.99 -20.31 -9.13
N ALA A 293 -15.43 -19.12 -9.06
CA ALA A 293 -16.10 -17.85 -9.37
C ALA A 293 -15.82 -17.33 -10.79
N ALA A 294 -14.88 -17.96 -11.53
CA ALA A 294 -14.50 -17.63 -12.91
C ALA A 294 -15.26 -18.53 -13.91
#